data_c9295fd6ecd1ea590644b5d5a8218d89
#
_entry.id   c9295fd6ecd1ea590644b5d5a8218d89
#
_cell.length_a   1.000
_cell.length_b   1.000
_cell.length_c   1.000
_cell.angle_alpha   90.00
_cell.angle_beta   90.00
_cell.angle_gamma   90.00
#
_symmetry.space_group_name_H-M   'P 1'
#
loop_
_entity.id
_entity.type
_entity.pdbx_description
1 polymer ?
#
loop_
_entity_poly.entity_id
_entity_poly.type
_entity_poly.pdbx_seq_one_letter_code
_entity_poly.pdbx_strand_id
1 'polypeptide(L)'
;MKKLPKKEAEDIAMHYLKRVKIPEQAQKYPGQLSGGQQQRVAIARSLCMSPKIMLFDEPTSALDPEMVKEVLDTMVSLAEDGMTMICVTHEMGFARQVANRVIFMDQGQIVEANVPNEFFKNPQHERTKLFLSQILH
;
A
#
# COMPACT_ATOMS: atom_id res chain seq x y z
N MET A 1 7.98 6.49 22.25
CA MET A 1 8.86 6.91 21.14
C MET A 1 10.32 6.59 21.51
N LYS A 2 11.00 5.82 20.66
CA LYS A 2 12.42 5.49 20.88
C LYS A 2 13.27 6.73 20.60
N LYS A 3 14.07 7.16 21.57
CA LYS A 3 15.09 8.18 21.32
C LYS A 3 16.38 7.47 20.91
N LEU A 4 16.82 7.70 19.66
CA LEU A 4 18.05 7.15 19.11
C LEU A 4 19.09 8.26 18.94
N PRO A 5 20.39 7.94 19.03
CA PRO A 5 21.44 8.86 18.61
C PRO A 5 21.19 9.29 17.16
N LYS A 6 21.56 10.54 16.84
CA LYS A 6 21.33 11.13 15.51
C LYS A 6 21.82 10.25 14.36
N LYS A 7 23.08 9.77 14.46
CA LYS A 7 23.68 8.92 13.43
C LYS A 7 22.91 7.63 13.23
N GLU A 8 22.49 6.99 14.30
CA GLU A 8 21.73 5.73 14.24
C GLU A 8 20.35 5.97 13.60
N ALA A 9 19.70 7.08 13.96
CA ALA A 9 18.42 7.46 13.33
C ALA A 9 18.57 7.72 11.84
N GLU A 10 19.65 8.41 11.43
CA GLU A 10 19.95 8.68 10.02
C GLU A 10 20.23 7.38 9.26
N ASP A 11 20.95 6.44 9.84
CA ASP A 11 21.25 5.15 9.21
C ASP A 11 19.96 4.34 8.99
N ILE A 12 19.06 4.32 9.97
CA ILE A 12 17.75 3.67 9.83
C ILE A 12 16.92 4.33 8.73
N ALA A 13 16.87 5.66 8.73
CA ALA A 13 16.14 6.42 7.72
C ALA A 13 16.66 6.11 6.31
N MET A 14 17.98 6.12 6.12
CA MET A 14 18.59 5.79 4.83
C MET A 14 18.33 4.35 4.41
N HIS A 15 18.35 3.41 5.35
CA HIS A 15 18.02 2.02 5.08
C HIS A 15 16.63 1.89 4.46
N TYR A 16 15.62 2.55 5.04
CA TYR A 16 14.26 2.46 4.53
C TYR A 16 14.01 3.32 3.29
N LEU A 17 14.73 4.43 3.11
CA LEU A 17 14.70 5.16 1.84
C LEU A 17 15.24 4.31 0.68
N LYS A 18 16.30 3.54 0.93
CA LYS A 18 16.80 2.55 -0.04
C LYS A 18 15.77 1.44 -0.29
N ARG A 19 15.10 0.99 0.77
CA ARG A 19 14.07 -0.06 0.67
C ARG A 19 12.93 0.37 -0.24
N VAL A 20 12.55 1.65 -0.23
CA VAL A 20 11.51 2.21 -1.11
C VAL A 20 12.10 2.85 -2.38
N LYS A 21 13.39 2.65 -2.63
CA LYS A 21 14.11 3.00 -3.87
C LYS A 21 14.22 4.49 -4.17
N ILE A 22 14.30 5.34 -3.14
CA ILE A 22 14.51 6.78 -3.30
C ILE A 22 15.59 7.36 -2.36
N PRO A 23 16.75 6.68 -2.18
CA PRO A 23 17.78 7.19 -1.28
C PRO A 23 18.34 8.55 -1.72
N GLU A 24 18.35 8.84 -3.02
CA GLU A 24 18.82 10.12 -3.59
C GLU A 24 17.97 11.32 -3.19
N GLN A 25 16.76 11.09 -2.67
CA GLN A 25 15.84 12.13 -2.25
C GLN A 25 16.00 12.53 -0.78
N ALA A 26 16.95 11.93 -0.07
CA ALA A 26 17.09 12.06 1.39
C ALA A 26 17.24 13.51 1.89
N GLN A 27 17.86 14.38 1.11
CA GLN A 27 18.12 15.78 1.49
C GLN A 27 17.05 16.76 1.00
N LYS A 28 16.00 16.27 0.33
CA LYS A 28 14.94 17.12 -0.20
C LYS A 28 13.81 17.29 0.80
N TYR A 29 13.15 18.43 0.72
CA TYR A 29 11.93 18.71 1.44
C TYR A 29 10.71 18.13 0.69
N PRO A 30 9.60 17.83 1.40
CA PRO A 30 8.41 17.23 0.76
C PRO A 30 7.91 17.96 -0.47
N GLY A 31 7.94 19.30 -0.47
CA GLY A 31 7.49 20.09 -1.61
C GLY A 31 8.34 19.93 -2.87
N GLN A 32 9.52 19.33 -2.77
CA GLN A 32 10.43 19.07 -3.89
C GLN A 32 10.25 17.65 -4.46
N LEU A 33 9.34 16.86 -3.89
CA LEU A 33 9.10 15.46 -4.26
C LEU A 33 7.82 15.34 -5.07
N SER A 34 7.78 14.38 -6.00
CA SER A 34 6.54 13.99 -6.66
C SER A 34 5.56 13.39 -5.64
N GLY A 35 4.27 13.32 -5.99
CA GLY A 35 3.27 12.68 -5.13
C GLY A 35 3.62 11.22 -4.80
N GLY A 36 4.09 10.47 -5.79
CA GLY A 36 4.52 9.08 -5.58
C GLY A 36 5.74 8.97 -4.67
N GLN A 37 6.71 9.89 -4.81
CA GLN A 37 7.86 9.95 -3.93
C GLN A 37 7.45 10.30 -2.50
N GLN A 38 6.53 11.25 -2.32
CA GLN A 38 6.00 11.60 -1.00
C GLN A 38 5.32 10.40 -0.34
N GLN A 39 4.54 9.61 -1.09
CA GLN A 39 3.93 8.38 -0.57
C GLN A 39 4.97 7.34 -0.16
N ARG A 40 6.01 7.17 -0.97
CA ARG A 40 7.09 6.24 -0.62
C ARG A 40 7.87 6.69 0.62
N VAL A 41 8.07 8.00 0.80
CA VAL A 41 8.64 8.53 2.05
C VAL A 41 7.72 8.24 3.24
N ALA A 42 6.42 8.41 3.09
CA ALA A 42 5.45 8.08 4.14
C ALA A 42 5.52 6.60 4.53
N ILE A 43 5.65 5.71 3.54
CA ILE A 43 5.83 4.27 3.77
C ILE A 43 7.15 4.02 4.53
N ALA A 44 8.26 4.62 4.07
CA ALA A 44 9.56 4.48 4.73
C ALA A 44 9.52 4.96 6.17
N ARG A 45 8.86 6.09 6.42
CA ARG A 45 8.68 6.62 7.78
C ARG A 45 7.95 5.62 8.68
N SER A 46 6.90 5.01 8.18
CA SER A 46 6.16 3.99 8.94
C SER A 46 7.03 2.76 9.20
N LEU A 47 7.82 2.33 8.23
CA LEU A 47 8.73 1.18 8.37
C LEU A 47 9.82 1.42 9.43
N CYS A 48 10.25 2.68 9.62
CA CYS A 48 11.22 3.03 10.65
C CYS A 48 10.75 2.69 12.07
N MET A 49 9.45 2.55 12.28
CA MET A 49 8.87 2.17 13.57
C MET A 49 8.88 0.65 13.81
N SER A 50 9.39 -0.13 12.87
CA SER A 50 9.39 -1.60 12.90
C SER A 50 7.99 -2.17 13.18
N PRO A 51 6.98 -1.81 12.38
CA PRO A 51 5.61 -2.23 12.66
C PRO A 51 5.42 -3.72 12.40
N LYS A 52 4.52 -4.34 13.13
CA LYS A 52 4.08 -5.72 12.86
C LYS A 52 2.99 -5.75 11.78
N ILE A 53 2.20 -4.68 11.70
CA ILE A 53 1.12 -4.55 10.72
C ILE A 53 1.19 -3.15 10.13
N MET A 54 1.12 -3.05 8.81
CA MET A 54 1.00 -1.79 8.08
C MET A 54 -0.43 -1.57 7.61
N LEU A 55 -0.94 -0.37 7.81
CA LEU A 55 -2.28 0.02 7.36
C LEU A 55 -2.16 1.03 6.23
N PHE A 56 -2.81 0.74 5.11
CA PHE A 56 -2.85 1.63 3.94
C PHE A 56 -4.31 2.00 3.65
N ASP A 57 -4.59 3.29 3.64
CA ASP A 57 -5.92 3.81 3.33
C ASP A 57 -5.87 4.58 2.01
N GLU A 58 -6.26 3.92 0.94
CA GLU A 58 -6.28 4.46 -0.43
C GLU A 58 -4.96 5.17 -0.81
N PRO A 59 -3.81 4.48 -0.74
CA PRO A 59 -2.50 5.12 -0.89
C PRO A 59 -2.24 5.72 -2.27
N THR A 60 -3.05 5.38 -3.28
CA THR A 60 -2.85 5.83 -4.66
C THR A 60 -3.95 6.76 -5.16
N SER A 61 -4.96 7.09 -4.34
CA SER A 61 -6.18 7.78 -4.79
C SER A 61 -5.94 9.19 -5.34
N ALA A 62 -4.90 9.87 -4.88
CA ALA A 62 -4.58 11.25 -5.28
C ALA A 62 -3.39 11.33 -6.25
N LEU A 63 -3.00 10.21 -6.86
CA LEU A 63 -1.80 10.13 -7.70
C LEU A 63 -2.14 9.98 -9.18
N ASP A 64 -1.27 10.51 -10.04
CA ASP A 64 -1.29 10.25 -11.47
C ASP A 64 -0.95 8.78 -11.76
N PRO A 65 -1.40 8.20 -12.89
CA PRO A 65 -1.18 6.78 -13.20
C PRO A 65 0.27 6.31 -13.12
N GLU A 66 1.22 7.14 -13.54
CA GLU A 66 2.64 6.79 -13.47
C GLU A 66 3.12 6.64 -12.02
N MET A 67 2.67 7.54 -11.14
CA MET A 67 2.99 7.53 -9.72
C MET A 67 2.30 6.37 -8.99
N VAL A 68 1.09 6.01 -9.42
CA VAL A 68 0.34 4.86 -8.89
C VAL A 68 1.19 3.59 -9.01
N LYS A 69 1.75 3.34 -10.19
CA LYS A 69 2.56 2.15 -10.43
C LYS A 69 3.75 2.07 -9.46
N GLU A 70 4.47 3.17 -9.27
CA GLU A 70 5.64 3.22 -8.39
C GLU A 70 5.29 2.86 -6.94
N VAL A 71 4.17 3.38 -6.44
CA VAL A 71 3.70 3.11 -5.07
C VAL A 71 3.23 1.66 -4.93
N LEU A 72 2.46 1.16 -5.91
CA LEU A 72 1.99 -0.22 -5.90
C LEU A 72 3.15 -1.23 -5.97
N ASP A 73 4.16 -0.96 -6.81
CA ASP A 73 5.34 -1.81 -6.89
C ASP A 73 6.07 -1.90 -5.54
N THR A 74 6.15 -0.78 -4.82
CA THR A 74 6.70 -0.76 -3.45
C THR A 74 5.88 -1.62 -2.50
N MET A 75 4.55 -1.51 -2.56
CA MET A 75 3.65 -2.30 -1.72
C MET A 75 3.71 -3.79 -2.05
N VAL A 76 3.81 -4.15 -3.33
CA VAL A 76 4.00 -5.53 -3.77
C VAL A 76 5.28 -6.10 -3.16
N SER A 77 6.37 -5.34 -3.23
CA SER A 77 7.66 -5.74 -2.67
C SER A 77 7.59 -5.97 -1.16
N LEU A 78 6.86 -5.13 -0.43
CA LEU A 78 6.62 -5.33 1.02
C LEU A 78 5.82 -6.60 1.29
N ALA A 79 4.80 -6.87 0.49
CA ALA A 79 3.99 -8.08 0.62
C ALA A 79 4.82 -9.34 0.37
N GLU A 80 5.67 -9.32 -0.65
CA GLU A 80 6.58 -10.43 -0.98
C GLU A 80 7.58 -10.71 0.15
N ASP A 81 8.00 -9.67 0.88
CA ASP A 81 8.88 -9.80 2.04
C ASP A 81 8.14 -10.29 3.30
N GLY A 82 6.85 -10.55 3.21
CA GLY A 82 6.06 -11.10 4.33
C GLY A 82 5.50 -10.06 5.28
N MET A 83 5.48 -8.77 4.92
CA MET A 83 4.85 -7.74 5.73
C MET A 83 3.35 -7.97 5.83
N THR A 84 2.81 -8.01 7.04
CA THR A 84 1.37 -8.07 7.26
C THR A 84 0.77 -6.70 6.99
N MET A 85 -0.21 -6.64 6.08
CA MET A 85 -0.80 -5.38 5.65
C MET A 85 -2.32 -5.49 5.58
N ILE A 86 -2.98 -4.38 5.90
CA ILE A 86 -4.40 -4.18 5.61
C ILE A 86 -4.46 -2.97 4.67
N CYS A 87 -5.02 -3.16 3.48
CA CYS A 87 -5.08 -2.13 2.44
C CYS A 87 -6.52 -1.85 2.04
N VAL A 88 -6.93 -0.59 2.15
CA VAL A 88 -8.16 -0.11 1.53
C VAL A 88 -7.75 0.44 0.16
N THR A 89 -8.29 -0.13 -0.91
CA THR A 89 -7.84 0.21 -2.25
C THR A 89 -8.92 -0.02 -3.30
N HIS A 90 -8.86 0.74 -4.39
CA HIS A 90 -9.62 0.52 -5.62
C HIS A 90 -8.76 -0.19 -6.68
N GLU A 91 -7.52 -0.49 -6.39
CA GLU A 91 -6.58 -1.12 -7.32
C GLU A 91 -6.77 -2.64 -7.32
N MET A 92 -7.70 -3.11 -8.15
CA MET A 92 -8.09 -4.53 -8.15
C MET A 92 -7.00 -5.45 -8.67
N GLY A 93 -6.17 -4.99 -9.61
CA GLY A 93 -5.01 -5.75 -10.08
C GLY A 93 -4.00 -6.00 -8.95
N PHE A 94 -3.74 -4.98 -8.15
CA PHE A 94 -2.88 -5.10 -6.97
C PHE A 94 -3.49 -6.08 -5.94
N ALA A 95 -4.78 -5.89 -5.61
CA ALA A 95 -5.46 -6.77 -4.67
C ALA A 95 -5.41 -8.24 -5.12
N ARG A 96 -5.66 -8.48 -6.41
CA ARG A 96 -5.61 -9.83 -6.98
C ARG A 96 -4.21 -10.44 -6.89
N GLN A 97 -3.17 -9.62 -7.08
CA GLN A 97 -1.78 -10.08 -7.09
C GLN A 97 -1.26 -10.46 -5.71
N VAL A 98 -1.59 -9.66 -4.68
CA VAL A 98 -0.90 -9.76 -3.38
C VAL A 98 -1.79 -10.19 -2.23
N ALA A 99 -3.10 -10.02 -2.31
CA ALA A 99 -3.97 -10.29 -1.17
C ALA A 99 -4.06 -11.78 -0.85
N ASN A 100 -4.05 -12.10 0.43
CA ASN A 100 -4.40 -13.44 0.91
C ASN A 100 -5.91 -13.56 1.11
N ARG A 101 -6.55 -12.42 1.39
CA ARG A 101 -7.99 -12.34 1.60
C ARG A 101 -8.50 -10.99 1.11
N VAL A 102 -9.61 -10.99 0.41
CA VAL A 102 -10.29 -9.79 -0.08
C VAL A 102 -11.60 -9.63 0.67
N ILE A 103 -11.87 -8.41 1.14
CA ILE A 103 -13.08 -8.08 1.88
C ILE A 103 -13.77 -6.93 1.16
N PHE A 104 -15.02 -7.13 0.78
CA PHE A 104 -15.86 -6.07 0.20
C PHE A 104 -16.77 -5.50 1.28
N MET A 105 -16.71 -4.19 1.44
CA MET A 105 -17.52 -3.47 2.42
C MET A 105 -18.45 -2.50 1.71
N ASP A 106 -19.67 -2.37 2.25
CA ASP A 106 -20.66 -1.41 1.78
C ASP A 106 -21.52 -0.97 2.97
N GLN A 107 -21.79 0.32 3.05
CA GLN A 107 -22.60 0.92 4.12
C GLN A 107 -22.16 0.52 5.54
N GLY A 108 -20.85 0.50 5.75
CA GLY A 108 -20.27 0.18 7.06
C GLY A 108 -20.31 -1.29 7.45
N GLN A 109 -20.66 -2.17 6.52
CA GLN A 109 -20.79 -3.61 6.79
C GLN A 109 -19.92 -4.42 5.84
N ILE A 110 -19.45 -5.57 6.32
CA ILE A 110 -18.78 -6.55 5.46
C ILE A 110 -19.85 -7.28 4.67
N VAL A 111 -19.79 -7.14 3.34
CA VAL A 111 -20.73 -7.78 2.41
C VAL A 111 -20.25 -9.17 2.04
N GLU A 112 -18.98 -9.29 1.67
CA GLU A 112 -18.40 -10.56 1.23
C GLU A 112 -16.90 -10.58 1.55
N ALA A 113 -16.37 -11.75 1.91
CA ALA A 113 -14.94 -11.95 2.14
C ALA A 113 -14.55 -13.32 1.63
N ASN A 114 -13.45 -13.39 0.85
CA ASN A 114 -12.96 -14.65 0.31
C ASN A 114 -11.49 -14.52 -0.11
N VAL A 115 -10.88 -15.63 -0.48
CA VAL A 115 -9.58 -15.63 -1.14
C VAL A 115 -9.71 -14.93 -2.51
N PRO A 116 -8.63 -14.29 -3.03
CA PRO A 116 -8.75 -13.49 -4.25
C PRO A 116 -9.34 -14.23 -5.45
N ASN A 117 -8.89 -15.45 -5.69
CA ASN A 117 -9.36 -16.20 -6.84
C ASN A 117 -10.89 -16.39 -6.83
N GLU A 118 -11.43 -16.80 -5.69
CA GLU A 118 -12.87 -16.98 -5.54
C GLU A 118 -13.63 -15.66 -5.55
N PHE A 119 -13.10 -14.64 -4.86
CA PHE A 119 -13.73 -13.33 -4.80
C PHE A 119 -13.92 -12.73 -6.20
N PHE A 120 -12.88 -12.76 -7.03
CA PHE A 120 -12.90 -12.11 -8.35
C PHE A 120 -13.58 -12.95 -9.42
N LYS A 121 -13.42 -14.28 -9.40
CA LYS A 121 -13.97 -15.18 -10.42
C LYS A 121 -15.37 -15.67 -10.12
N ASN A 122 -15.70 -15.81 -8.84
CA ASN A 122 -16.95 -16.42 -8.40
C ASN A 122 -17.58 -15.66 -7.24
N PRO A 123 -17.84 -14.34 -7.38
CA PRO A 123 -18.47 -13.56 -6.32
C PRO A 123 -19.88 -14.11 -6.05
N GLN A 124 -20.26 -14.17 -4.78
CA GLN A 124 -21.51 -14.78 -4.34
C GLN A 124 -22.62 -13.76 -4.11
N HIS A 125 -22.26 -12.55 -3.65
CA HIS A 125 -23.23 -11.54 -3.28
C HIS A 125 -23.54 -10.62 -4.47
N GLU A 126 -24.80 -10.25 -4.67
CA GLU A 126 -25.22 -9.38 -5.79
C GLU A 126 -24.51 -8.03 -5.78
N ARG A 127 -24.30 -7.43 -4.61
CA ARG A 127 -23.56 -6.16 -4.47
C ARG A 127 -22.11 -6.30 -4.92
N THR A 128 -21.47 -7.41 -4.59
CA THR A 128 -20.09 -7.71 -5.02
C THR A 128 -20.03 -7.84 -6.53
N LYS A 129 -20.97 -8.57 -7.12
CA LYS A 129 -21.08 -8.75 -8.59
C LYS A 129 -21.23 -7.41 -9.30
N LEU A 130 -22.11 -6.56 -8.79
CA LEU A 130 -22.34 -5.23 -9.36
C LEU A 130 -21.07 -4.37 -9.29
N PHE A 131 -20.43 -4.32 -8.12
CA PHE A 131 -19.20 -3.57 -7.91
C PHE A 131 -18.10 -4.02 -8.88
N LEU A 132 -17.86 -5.32 -8.97
CA LEU A 132 -16.83 -5.87 -9.86
C LEU A 132 -17.14 -5.61 -11.33
N SER A 133 -18.39 -5.67 -11.72
CA SER A 133 -18.80 -5.38 -13.11
C SER A 133 -18.52 -3.93 -13.52
N GLN A 134 -18.56 -3.00 -12.57
CA GLN A 134 -18.31 -1.58 -12.82
C GLN A 134 -16.82 -1.25 -12.87
N ILE A 135 -15.99 -1.98 -12.13
CA ILE A 135 -14.55 -1.68 -11.98
C ILE A 135 -13.69 -2.43 -13.00
N LEU A 136 -14.06 -3.66 -13.36
CA LEU A 136 -13.24 -4.53 -14.21
C LEU A 136 -13.49 -4.35 -15.71
N HIS A 137 -13.98 -3.22 -16.09
CA HIS A 137 -14.10 -2.88 -17.53
C HIS A 137 -12.81 -2.30 -18.07
#